data_ac1fe1ce3188b37e53382e5b5b631c2b
#
_entry.id   ac1fe1ce3188b37e53382e5b5b631c2b
#
_cell.length_a   1.000
_cell.length_b   1.000
_cell.length_c   1.000
_cell.angle_alpha   90.00
_cell.angle_beta   90.00
_cell.angle_gamma   90.00
#
_symmetry.space_group_name_H-M   'P 1'
#
loop_
_entity.id
_entity.type
_entity.pdbx_description
1 polymer ?
#
loop_
_entity_poly.entity_id
_entity_poly.type
_entity_poly.pdbx_seq_one_letter_code
_entity_poly.pdbx_strand_id
1 'polypeptide(L)'
;MKQPHRSARHPGLATWLAWIAAVLLWLPAQASTSPLLSQEGWIEDGRQAGIEQVSTALASRFKPVQADAVHALGPDKTLWLRLRLQGNTPSPYWGLDIPVPLLDEVTLHQRGPDGRWFAQRAGDTVAGVDWSRSARYASFDLYLPAGSTRDVYVQVRHRDAIGFALRLAPAATLELERKLEYLALGMVFGTLLILTAWCVIQAVTHRDLAYAWYALYALMMTVTMAAATGLGTQLLWNRSPGWADAAQGVLPIVLTGVNTLFLRHLCDLGARFPAVDRLALGAGILNLLFAMVYPWVPVPVANALFAVSLLSAIGLTYGLAGLAWRRGDPVGGWVLLAYAPLGLTIVLVVVRLYGWITASWLTFDASAAASALAVPLLLGALGARSRERHGVQTRVNKLTQ
;
A
#
# COMPACT_ATOMS: atom_id res chain seq x y z
N MET A 1 53.37 18.84 -20.96
CA MET A 1 52.70 18.53 -19.68
C MET A 1 51.19 18.39 -19.93
N LYS A 2 50.69 17.16 -20.04
CA LYS A 2 49.22 16.87 -20.20
C LYS A 2 48.65 16.60 -18.81
N GLN A 3 47.69 17.42 -18.37
CA GLN A 3 46.92 17.17 -17.16
C GLN A 3 45.98 15.99 -17.36
N PRO A 4 45.86 15.06 -16.40
CA PRO A 4 44.88 14.01 -16.49
C PRO A 4 43.49 14.55 -16.14
N HIS A 5 42.54 14.42 -17.08
CA HIS A 5 41.11 14.62 -16.82
C HIS A 5 40.65 13.63 -15.74
N ARG A 6 40.37 14.13 -14.53
CA ARG A 6 39.62 13.39 -13.53
C ARG A 6 38.16 13.26 -13.99
N SER A 7 37.79 12.09 -14.48
CA SER A 7 36.40 11.72 -14.68
C SER A 7 35.71 11.72 -13.30
N ALA A 8 34.80 12.65 -13.09
CA ALA A 8 33.88 12.60 -11.95
C ALA A 8 33.07 11.30 -12.06
N ARG A 9 33.39 10.32 -11.21
CA ARG A 9 32.58 9.12 -11.06
C ARG A 9 31.25 9.55 -10.43
N HIS A 10 30.19 9.57 -11.23
CA HIS A 10 28.85 9.69 -10.68
C HIS A 10 28.61 8.52 -9.72
N PRO A 11 28.06 8.76 -8.52
CA PRO A 11 27.72 7.67 -7.60
C PRO A 11 26.79 6.72 -8.34
N GLY A 12 27.18 5.47 -8.45
CA GLY A 12 26.41 4.46 -9.17
C GLY A 12 25.07 4.20 -8.50
N LEU A 13 24.11 3.67 -9.25
CA LEU A 13 22.76 3.29 -8.77
C LEU A 13 22.81 2.50 -7.45
N ALA A 14 23.84 1.67 -7.26
CA ALA A 14 24.10 0.90 -6.05
C ALA A 14 24.30 1.77 -4.80
N THR A 15 24.92 2.94 -4.94
CA THR A 15 25.14 3.87 -3.83
C THR A 15 23.83 4.53 -3.39
N TRP A 16 22.98 4.90 -4.31
CA TRP A 16 21.65 5.42 -4.02
C TRP A 16 20.75 4.36 -3.37
N LEU A 17 20.78 3.12 -3.85
CA LEU A 17 20.04 2.00 -3.27
C LEU A 17 20.52 1.68 -1.84
N ALA A 18 21.83 1.75 -1.58
CA ALA A 18 22.39 1.57 -0.25
C ALA A 18 21.96 2.69 0.72
N TRP A 19 21.91 3.94 0.26
CA TRP A 19 21.41 5.07 1.06
C TRP A 19 19.92 4.94 1.40
N ILE A 20 19.09 4.54 0.45
CA ILE A 20 17.65 4.29 0.67
C ILE A 20 17.47 3.14 1.67
N ALA A 21 18.22 2.04 1.52
CA ALA A 21 18.18 0.92 2.45
C ALA A 21 18.66 1.30 3.86
N ALA A 22 19.72 2.13 3.97
CA ALA A 22 20.23 2.61 5.25
C ALA A 22 19.24 3.52 5.98
N VAL A 23 18.54 4.40 5.26
CA VAL A 23 17.47 5.26 5.83
C VAL A 23 16.28 4.43 6.31
N LEU A 24 15.92 3.37 5.59
CA LEU A 24 14.84 2.46 5.97
C LEU A 24 15.17 1.57 7.19
N LEU A 25 16.45 1.33 7.47
CA LEU A 25 16.92 0.48 8.58
C LEU A 25 17.23 1.25 9.87
N TRP A 26 17.19 2.58 9.86
CA TRP A 26 17.68 3.42 10.97
C TRP A 26 16.56 4.00 11.83
N LEU A 27 15.60 3.19 12.26
CA LEU A 27 14.60 3.60 13.26
C LEU A 27 15.00 2.99 14.61
N PRO A 28 15.34 3.80 15.62
CA PRO A 28 15.65 3.29 16.95
C PRO A 28 14.35 2.74 17.59
N ALA A 29 14.33 1.45 17.91
CA ALA A 29 13.35 0.87 18.80
C ALA A 29 13.59 1.40 20.22
N GLN A 30 12.90 2.46 20.61
CA GLN A 30 12.91 2.91 21.99
C GLN A 30 12.00 1.97 22.79
N ALA A 31 12.60 1.20 23.70
CA ALA A 31 11.88 0.42 24.68
C ALA A 31 11.26 1.36 25.73
N SER A 32 10.06 1.86 25.48
CA SER A 32 9.24 2.50 26.50
C SER A 32 8.53 1.44 27.32
N THR A 33 8.48 1.61 28.64
CA THR A 33 7.66 0.74 29.49
C THR A 33 6.21 0.86 29.07
N SER A 34 5.64 -0.24 28.56
CA SER A 34 4.25 -0.25 28.08
C SER A 34 3.29 -0.01 29.27
N PRO A 35 2.26 0.82 29.11
CA PRO A 35 1.21 1.03 30.12
C PRO A 35 0.22 -0.13 30.15
N LEU A 36 0.35 -1.11 29.26
CA LEU A 36 -0.57 -2.23 29.13
C LEU A 36 -0.36 -3.24 30.24
N LEU A 37 -1.34 -3.40 31.13
CA LEU A 37 -1.36 -4.43 32.18
C LEU A 37 -1.86 -5.77 31.63
N SER A 38 -2.95 -5.74 30.88
CA SER A 38 -3.52 -6.94 30.25
C SER A 38 -4.26 -6.59 28.97
N GLN A 39 -4.25 -7.54 28.05
CA GLN A 39 -5.03 -7.52 26.82
C GLN A 39 -5.88 -8.77 26.74
N GLU A 40 -7.15 -8.60 26.44
CA GLU A 40 -8.10 -9.69 26.28
C GLU A 40 -8.91 -9.46 25.02
N GLY A 41 -9.25 -10.55 24.33
CA GLY A 41 -9.99 -10.49 23.07
C GLY A 41 -11.20 -11.41 23.03
N TRP A 42 -12.22 -11.00 22.32
CA TRP A 42 -13.41 -11.79 22.01
C TRP A 42 -13.90 -11.50 20.60
N ILE A 43 -14.16 -12.56 19.82
CA ILE A 43 -14.73 -12.47 18.48
C ILE A 43 -16.23 -12.70 18.59
N GLU A 44 -17.00 -11.74 18.08
CA GLU A 44 -18.45 -11.78 18.02
C GLU A 44 -18.91 -12.25 16.62
N ASP A 45 -19.80 -13.24 16.60
CA ASP A 45 -20.41 -13.76 15.40
C ASP A 45 -21.81 -13.13 15.19
N GLY A 46 -21.94 -12.21 14.26
CA GLY A 46 -23.20 -11.79 13.67
C GLY A 46 -24.15 -10.90 14.48
N ARG A 47 -23.92 -10.61 15.75
CA ARG A 47 -24.70 -9.67 16.56
C ARG A 47 -23.86 -8.47 16.94
N GLN A 48 -24.42 -7.28 16.76
CA GLN A 48 -23.77 -6.03 17.19
C GLN A 48 -24.09 -5.78 18.66
N ALA A 49 -23.28 -6.36 19.57
CA ALA A 49 -23.39 -6.03 21.00
C ALA A 49 -22.95 -4.57 21.23
N GLY A 50 -23.73 -3.84 22.05
CA GLY A 50 -23.35 -2.50 22.50
C GLY A 50 -22.28 -2.56 23.57
N ILE A 51 -21.51 -1.47 23.74
CA ILE A 51 -20.41 -1.39 24.73
C ILE A 51 -20.90 -1.66 26.17
N GLU A 52 -22.12 -1.29 26.52
CA GLU A 52 -22.68 -1.55 27.84
C GLU A 52 -22.84 -3.05 28.10
N GLN A 53 -23.33 -3.81 27.10
CA GLN A 53 -23.47 -5.26 27.20
C GLN A 53 -22.10 -5.95 27.23
N VAL A 54 -21.17 -5.48 26.39
CA VAL A 54 -19.81 -6.03 26.28
C VAL A 54 -19.03 -5.81 27.57
N SER A 55 -19.17 -4.64 28.21
CA SER A 55 -18.45 -4.32 29.44
C SER A 55 -19.05 -4.98 30.70
N THR A 56 -20.27 -5.51 30.63
CA THR A 56 -20.97 -6.12 31.75
C THR A 56 -21.33 -7.57 31.52
N ALA A 57 -22.44 -7.84 30.83
CA ALA A 57 -23.00 -9.19 30.65
C ALA A 57 -22.08 -10.15 29.86
N LEU A 58 -21.30 -9.59 28.90
CA LEU A 58 -20.41 -10.35 28.05
C LEU A 58 -18.93 -10.31 28.48
N ALA A 59 -18.62 -9.67 29.61
CA ALA A 59 -17.26 -9.54 30.13
C ALA A 59 -16.55 -10.88 30.34
N SER A 60 -17.28 -11.94 30.65
CA SER A 60 -16.74 -13.29 30.84
C SER A 60 -16.33 -13.99 29.52
N ARG A 61 -16.70 -13.46 28.38
CA ARG A 61 -16.33 -14.01 27.05
C ARG A 61 -14.92 -13.66 26.62
N PHE A 62 -14.33 -12.64 27.21
CA PHE A 62 -12.97 -12.22 26.90
C PHE A 62 -11.95 -13.27 27.33
N LYS A 63 -10.98 -13.53 26.46
CA LYS A 63 -9.86 -14.44 26.71
C LYS A 63 -8.55 -13.65 26.65
N PRO A 64 -7.57 -13.97 27.50
CA PRO A 64 -6.26 -13.35 27.47
C PRO A 64 -5.60 -13.50 26.08
N VAL A 65 -4.99 -12.43 25.61
CA VAL A 65 -4.25 -12.36 24.34
C VAL A 65 -2.90 -11.69 24.62
N GLN A 66 -1.86 -12.09 23.89
CA GLN A 66 -0.54 -11.48 24.01
C GLN A 66 -0.58 -10.03 23.51
N ALA A 67 0.19 -9.16 24.13
CA ALA A 67 0.19 -7.71 23.85
C ALA A 67 0.62 -7.35 22.41
N ASP A 68 1.48 -8.18 21.83
CA ASP A 68 2.03 -8.03 20.46
C ASP A 68 1.39 -8.99 19.44
N ALA A 69 0.26 -9.62 19.82
CA ALA A 69 -0.41 -10.58 18.96
C ALA A 69 -0.91 -9.93 17.67
N VAL A 70 -0.77 -10.66 16.58
CA VAL A 70 -1.51 -10.37 15.35
C VAL A 70 -2.91 -10.93 15.49
N HIS A 71 -3.90 -10.05 15.46
CA HIS A 71 -5.30 -10.43 15.51
C HIS A 71 -5.78 -10.80 14.11
N ALA A 72 -6.17 -12.06 13.92
CA ALA A 72 -6.82 -12.50 12.70
C ALA A 72 -8.34 -12.35 12.86
N LEU A 73 -8.96 -11.57 11.97
CA LEU A 73 -10.40 -11.39 11.90
C LEU A 73 -10.92 -12.08 10.65
N GLY A 74 -11.90 -12.96 10.79
CA GLY A 74 -12.60 -13.59 9.69
C GLY A 74 -13.61 -12.63 9.04
N PRO A 75 -14.14 -12.99 7.84
CA PRO A 75 -15.11 -12.13 7.15
C PRO A 75 -16.38 -11.94 7.97
N ASP A 76 -16.92 -10.70 7.89
CA ASP A 76 -18.16 -10.28 8.58
C ASP A 76 -18.17 -10.50 10.10
N LYS A 77 -17.00 -10.56 10.73
CA LYS A 77 -16.86 -10.70 12.19
C LYS A 77 -16.48 -9.38 12.83
N THR A 78 -16.80 -9.28 14.12
CA THR A 78 -16.40 -8.17 14.97
C THR A 78 -15.43 -8.66 16.03
N LEU A 79 -14.26 -8.05 16.15
CA LEU A 79 -13.33 -8.30 17.24
C LEU A 79 -13.49 -7.22 18.30
N TRP A 80 -13.68 -7.64 19.52
CA TRP A 80 -13.60 -6.80 20.70
C TRP A 80 -12.31 -7.07 21.44
N LEU A 81 -11.56 -6.03 21.77
CA LEU A 81 -10.36 -6.07 22.59
C LEU A 81 -10.58 -5.22 23.83
N ARG A 82 -10.36 -5.79 25.00
CA ARG A 82 -10.30 -5.07 26.27
C ARG A 82 -8.85 -4.87 26.65
N LEU A 83 -8.44 -3.60 26.77
CA LEU A 83 -7.11 -3.20 27.18
C LEU A 83 -7.20 -2.61 28.58
N ARG A 84 -6.51 -3.21 29.55
CA ARG A 84 -6.34 -2.62 30.86
C ARG A 84 -5.03 -1.86 30.89
N LEU A 85 -5.13 -0.54 31.06
CA LEU A 85 -4.03 0.39 30.98
C LEU A 85 -3.75 1.03 32.32
N GLN A 86 -2.47 1.19 32.66
CA GLN A 86 -2.04 1.88 33.88
C GLN A 86 -1.14 3.05 33.52
N GLY A 87 -1.47 4.22 34.02
CA GLY A 87 -0.63 5.42 33.92
C GLY A 87 0.56 5.29 34.89
N ASN A 88 1.71 4.92 34.37
CA ASN A 88 2.94 4.71 35.16
C ASN A 88 4.13 5.53 34.66
N THR A 89 3.90 6.44 33.71
CA THR A 89 4.95 7.22 33.05
C THR A 89 4.80 8.70 33.36
N PRO A 90 5.86 9.51 33.20
CA PRO A 90 5.82 10.95 33.38
C PRO A 90 4.84 11.67 32.42
N SER A 91 4.66 11.11 31.21
CA SER A 91 3.73 11.65 30.23
C SER A 91 2.39 10.94 30.30
N PRO A 92 1.28 11.65 30.55
CA PRO A 92 -0.06 11.08 30.55
C PRO A 92 -0.65 10.87 29.15
N TYR A 93 0.03 11.32 28.09
CA TYR A 93 -0.47 11.28 26.71
C TYR A 93 0.08 10.07 25.99
N TRP A 94 -0.83 9.20 25.56
CA TRP A 94 -0.55 7.98 24.83
C TRP A 94 -1.35 7.95 23.53
N GLY A 95 -0.88 7.20 22.55
CA GLY A 95 -1.62 6.95 21.33
C GLY A 95 -1.81 5.46 21.12
N LEU A 96 -2.96 5.12 20.57
CA LEU A 96 -3.30 3.77 20.10
C LEU A 96 -3.47 3.83 18.58
N ASP A 97 -2.58 3.15 17.86
CA ASP A 97 -2.59 3.07 16.41
C ASP A 97 -2.89 1.63 15.96
N ILE A 98 -3.65 1.53 14.88
CA ILE A 98 -3.80 0.29 14.12
C ILE A 98 -3.30 0.58 12.70
N PRO A 99 -2.02 0.29 12.40
CA PRO A 99 -1.37 0.73 11.15
C PRO A 99 -1.83 -0.09 9.94
N VAL A 100 -3.14 -0.18 9.74
CA VAL A 100 -3.80 -0.85 8.63
C VAL A 100 -4.82 0.11 8.03
N PRO A 101 -4.51 0.76 6.89
CA PRO A 101 -5.39 1.73 6.24
C PRO A 101 -6.70 1.15 5.69
N LEU A 102 -6.75 -0.18 5.55
CA LEU A 102 -7.82 -0.92 4.88
C LEU A 102 -8.93 -1.41 5.83
N LEU A 103 -8.92 -1.00 7.11
CA LEU A 103 -9.94 -1.43 8.07
C LEU A 103 -11.23 -0.65 7.86
N ASP A 104 -12.37 -1.37 7.73
CA ASP A 104 -13.67 -0.77 7.49
C ASP A 104 -14.06 0.18 8.63
N GLU A 105 -14.09 -0.33 9.87
CA GLU A 105 -14.45 0.48 11.03
C GLU A 105 -13.69 0.02 12.28
N VAL A 106 -13.11 0.98 12.96
CA VAL A 106 -12.50 0.83 14.28
C VAL A 106 -13.15 1.82 15.23
N THR A 107 -13.66 1.34 16.35
CA THR A 107 -14.24 2.19 17.38
C THR A 107 -13.51 1.99 18.70
N LEU A 108 -12.94 3.06 19.25
CA LEU A 108 -12.38 3.08 20.59
C LEU A 108 -13.45 3.59 21.56
N HIS A 109 -13.78 2.77 22.54
CA HIS A 109 -14.69 3.10 23.64
C HIS A 109 -13.90 3.33 24.93
N GLN A 110 -14.10 4.47 25.56
CA GLN A 110 -13.51 4.81 26.86
C GLN A 110 -14.52 5.52 27.75
N ARG A 111 -14.37 5.40 29.07
CA ARG A 111 -15.23 6.12 30.01
C ARG A 111 -14.71 7.53 30.24
N GLY A 112 -15.60 8.50 30.09
CA GLY A 112 -15.35 9.88 30.49
C GLY A 112 -15.27 10.07 32.00
N PRO A 113 -14.89 11.27 32.48
CA PRO A 113 -14.88 11.59 33.91
C PRO A 113 -16.26 11.47 34.58
N ASP A 114 -17.33 11.62 33.81
CA ASP A 114 -18.75 11.50 34.21
C ASP A 114 -19.23 10.03 34.24
N GLY A 115 -18.36 9.07 33.94
CA GLY A 115 -18.68 7.65 33.89
C GLY A 115 -19.42 7.21 32.61
N ARG A 116 -19.77 8.12 31.71
CA ARG A 116 -20.41 7.82 30.42
C ARG A 116 -19.40 7.27 29.42
N TRP A 117 -19.90 6.43 28.51
CA TRP A 117 -19.10 5.93 27.42
C TRP A 117 -18.92 7.01 26.35
N PHE A 118 -17.67 7.21 25.96
CA PHE A 118 -17.27 8.03 24.84
C PHE A 118 -16.68 7.15 23.74
N ALA A 119 -17.13 7.32 22.51
CA ALA A 119 -16.70 6.53 21.37
C ALA A 119 -16.00 7.41 20.33
N GLN A 120 -14.83 6.99 19.89
CA GLN A 120 -14.09 7.57 18.78
C GLN A 120 -14.07 6.56 17.63
N ARG A 121 -14.35 7.01 16.41
CA ARG A 121 -14.45 6.15 15.23
C ARG A 121 -13.42 6.53 14.20
N ALA A 122 -12.91 5.51 13.48
CA ALA A 122 -12.02 5.65 12.32
C ALA A 122 -12.18 4.42 11.41
N GLY A 123 -11.69 4.48 10.19
CA GLY A 123 -11.78 3.39 9.21
C GLY A 123 -12.21 3.92 7.84
N ASP A 124 -12.01 3.15 6.77
CA ASP A 124 -12.28 3.63 5.41
C ASP A 124 -13.78 3.74 5.06
N THR A 125 -14.66 3.06 5.83
CA THR A 125 -16.12 3.24 5.75
C THR A 125 -16.64 4.40 6.61
N VAL A 126 -15.77 5.06 7.39
CA VAL A 126 -16.08 6.27 8.17
C VAL A 126 -15.48 7.47 7.45
N ALA A 127 -16.27 8.54 7.25
CA ALA A 127 -15.75 9.75 6.63
C ALA A 127 -14.52 10.28 7.40
N GLY A 128 -13.42 10.55 6.70
CA GLY A 128 -12.16 10.97 7.35
C GLY A 128 -12.28 12.27 8.13
N VAL A 129 -13.27 13.12 7.78
CA VAL A 129 -13.60 14.34 8.54
C VAL A 129 -14.23 14.06 9.89
N ASP A 130 -14.82 12.88 10.09
CA ASP A 130 -15.47 12.46 11.35
C ASP A 130 -14.50 11.69 12.27
N TRP A 131 -13.27 11.43 11.82
CA TRP A 131 -12.26 10.82 12.66
C TRP A 131 -11.81 11.79 13.75
N SER A 132 -11.63 11.29 14.96
CA SER A 132 -11.13 12.10 16.08
C SER A 132 -9.73 12.69 15.82
N ARG A 133 -8.95 12.02 14.98
CA ARG A 133 -7.64 12.44 14.52
C ARG A 133 -7.50 12.21 13.03
N SER A 134 -7.10 13.25 12.28
CA SER A 134 -6.75 13.09 10.87
C SER A 134 -5.46 12.29 10.73
N ALA A 135 -5.56 11.07 10.25
CA ALA A 135 -4.46 10.15 10.04
C ALA A 135 -4.72 9.28 8.81
N ARG A 136 -3.72 8.53 8.35
CA ARG A 136 -3.84 7.62 7.22
C ARG A 136 -4.39 6.23 7.59
N TYR A 137 -4.48 5.94 8.88
CA TYR A 137 -5.06 4.71 9.46
C TYR A 137 -5.71 5.04 10.82
N ALA A 138 -6.45 4.10 11.39
CA ALA A 138 -7.12 4.28 12.67
C ALA A 138 -6.12 4.61 13.78
N SER A 139 -6.27 5.80 14.38
CA SER A 139 -5.37 6.39 15.34
C SER A 139 -6.16 7.16 16.39
N PHE A 140 -5.91 6.88 17.67
CA PHE A 140 -6.67 7.41 18.79
C PHE A 140 -5.74 7.96 19.86
N ASP A 141 -6.15 9.08 20.48
CA ASP A 141 -5.45 9.67 21.60
C ASP A 141 -6.01 9.14 22.92
N LEU A 142 -5.12 8.79 23.84
CA LEU A 142 -5.44 8.29 25.16
C LEU A 142 -4.82 9.20 26.23
N TYR A 143 -5.60 9.52 27.25
CA TYR A 143 -5.11 10.25 28.40
C TYR A 143 -5.09 9.33 29.63
N LEU A 144 -3.89 9.03 30.13
CA LEU A 144 -3.60 8.10 31.24
C LEU A 144 -2.85 8.84 32.34
N PRO A 145 -3.55 9.50 33.29
CA PRO A 145 -2.90 10.14 34.43
C PRO A 145 -2.11 9.16 35.27
N ALA A 146 -1.00 9.62 35.84
CA ALA A 146 -0.16 8.79 36.71
C ALA A 146 -0.97 8.17 37.85
N GLY A 147 -0.75 6.88 38.13
CA GLY A 147 -1.47 6.11 39.15
C GLY A 147 -2.90 5.70 38.78
N SER A 148 -3.43 6.14 37.64
CA SER A 148 -4.77 5.71 37.19
C SER A 148 -4.72 4.36 36.46
N THR A 149 -5.74 3.52 36.73
CA THR A 149 -5.99 2.29 35.93
C THR A 149 -7.30 2.47 35.17
N ARG A 150 -7.30 2.19 33.87
CA ARG A 150 -8.49 2.31 33.03
C ARG A 150 -8.63 1.11 32.11
N ASP A 151 -9.88 0.66 31.92
CA ASP A 151 -10.24 -0.29 30.89
C ASP A 151 -10.75 0.48 29.67
N VAL A 152 -10.16 0.26 28.51
CA VAL A 152 -10.61 0.75 27.21
C VAL A 152 -10.96 -0.42 26.31
N TYR A 153 -11.95 -0.21 25.46
CA TYR A 153 -12.43 -1.25 24.55
C TYR A 153 -12.24 -0.81 23.11
N VAL A 154 -11.63 -1.69 22.32
CA VAL A 154 -11.46 -1.49 20.87
C VAL A 154 -12.36 -2.46 20.13
N GLN A 155 -13.27 -1.93 19.33
CA GLN A 155 -14.12 -2.70 18.45
C GLN A 155 -13.59 -2.56 17.04
N VAL A 156 -13.29 -3.68 16.38
CA VAL A 156 -12.82 -3.72 14.99
C VAL A 156 -13.78 -4.52 14.15
N ARG A 157 -14.26 -3.94 13.08
CA ARG A 157 -15.13 -4.57 12.09
C ARG A 157 -14.46 -4.55 10.73
N HIS A 158 -14.59 -5.65 9.99
CA HIS A 158 -14.11 -5.72 8.63
C HIS A 158 -14.89 -6.79 7.87
N ARG A 159 -15.21 -6.49 6.59
CA ARG A 159 -15.97 -7.40 5.73
C ARG A 159 -15.17 -8.61 5.28
N ASP A 160 -13.87 -8.45 5.11
CA ASP A 160 -12.98 -9.48 4.60
C ASP A 160 -12.09 -10.06 5.72
N ALA A 161 -11.41 -11.16 5.42
CA ALA A 161 -10.40 -11.68 6.33
C ALA A 161 -9.19 -10.74 6.39
N ILE A 162 -8.81 -10.31 7.58
CA ILE A 162 -7.69 -9.39 7.78
C ILE A 162 -6.89 -9.72 9.02
N GLY A 163 -5.57 -9.46 8.97
CA GLY A 163 -4.67 -9.54 10.12
C GLY A 163 -4.12 -8.17 10.48
N PHE A 164 -4.20 -7.78 11.76
CA PHE A 164 -3.69 -6.52 12.25
C PHE A 164 -3.10 -6.66 13.66
N ALA A 165 -2.27 -5.71 14.04
CA ALA A 165 -1.75 -5.58 15.40
C ALA A 165 -2.06 -4.19 15.94
N LEU A 166 -2.22 -4.09 17.27
CA LEU A 166 -2.33 -2.79 17.94
C LEU A 166 -0.93 -2.28 18.28
N ARG A 167 -0.79 -0.97 18.21
CA ARG A 167 0.41 -0.27 18.60
C ARG A 167 0.08 0.77 19.64
N LEU A 168 0.56 0.58 20.84
CA LEU A 168 0.37 1.49 21.97
C LEU A 168 1.73 2.08 22.35
N ALA A 169 1.88 3.40 22.19
CA ALA A 169 3.12 4.08 22.53
C ALA A 169 2.85 5.52 23.00
N PRO A 170 3.84 6.18 23.65
CA PRO A 170 3.73 7.59 23.99
C PRO A 170 3.38 8.43 22.76
N ALA A 171 2.48 9.42 22.94
CA ALA A 171 2.01 10.25 21.82
C ALA A 171 3.16 10.93 21.06
N ALA A 172 4.20 11.39 21.79
CA ALA A 172 5.37 12.02 21.17
C ALA A 172 6.17 11.06 20.28
N THR A 173 6.29 9.78 20.68
CA THR A 173 6.96 8.75 19.88
C THR A 173 6.19 8.47 18.59
N LEU A 174 4.87 8.24 18.69
CA LEU A 174 4.02 8.00 17.52
C LEU A 174 4.01 9.21 16.57
N GLU A 175 4.05 10.43 17.13
CA GLU A 175 4.07 11.63 16.30
C GLU A 175 5.39 11.75 15.50
N LEU A 176 6.54 11.45 16.11
CA LEU A 176 7.82 11.43 15.42
C LEU A 176 7.83 10.38 14.31
N GLU A 177 7.38 9.18 14.60
CA GLU A 177 7.32 8.10 13.63
C GLU A 177 6.39 8.42 12.46
N ARG A 178 5.21 8.99 12.72
CA ARG A 178 4.31 9.47 11.67
C ARG A 178 4.95 10.54 10.78
N LYS A 179 5.71 11.49 11.37
CA LYS A 179 6.45 12.50 10.59
C LYS A 179 7.45 11.84 9.64
N LEU A 180 8.17 10.82 10.11
CA LEU A 180 9.12 10.06 9.28
C LEU A 180 8.40 9.24 8.20
N GLU A 181 7.27 8.60 8.52
CA GLU A 181 6.42 7.92 7.55
C GLU A 181 5.92 8.87 6.44
N TYR A 182 5.39 10.05 6.82
CA TYR A 182 4.95 11.05 5.84
C TYR A 182 6.11 11.58 4.98
N LEU A 183 7.30 11.77 5.57
CA LEU A 183 8.48 12.17 4.80
C LEU A 183 8.86 11.10 3.78
N ALA A 184 8.91 9.83 4.19
CA ALA A 184 9.22 8.70 3.31
C ALA A 184 8.19 8.57 2.18
N LEU A 185 6.89 8.61 2.51
CA LEU A 185 5.82 8.58 1.52
C LEU A 185 5.87 9.79 0.59
N GLY A 186 6.14 10.98 1.13
CA GLY A 186 6.31 12.21 0.33
C GLY A 186 7.42 12.09 -0.71
N MET A 187 8.55 11.47 -0.35
CA MET A 187 9.64 11.17 -1.32
C MET A 187 9.17 10.19 -2.40
N VAL A 188 8.44 9.13 -2.02
CA VAL A 188 7.89 8.15 -2.98
C VAL A 188 6.92 8.83 -3.95
N PHE A 189 5.91 9.54 -3.42
CA PHE A 189 4.91 10.22 -4.24
C PHE A 189 5.50 11.34 -5.10
N GLY A 190 6.44 12.12 -4.53
CA GLY A 190 7.17 13.14 -5.27
C GLY A 190 7.93 12.55 -6.46
N THR A 191 8.63 11.43 -6.26
CA THR A 191 9.31 10.71 -7.35
C THR A 191 8.33 10.25 -8.42
N LEU A 192 7.22 9.62 -8.06
CA LEU A 192 6.21 9.13 -9.00
C LEU A 192 5.59 10.28 -9.81
N LEU A 193 5.27 11.40 -9.17
CA LEU A 193 4.69 12.57 -9.83
C LEU A 193 5.68 13.25 -10.79
N ILE A 194 6.95 13.42 -10.38
CA ILE A 194 7.99 13.97 -11.25
C ILE A 194 8.19 13.08 -12.48
N LEU A 195 8.25 11.76 -12.29
CA LEU A 195 8.39 10.81 -13.40
C LEU A 195 7.17 10.81 -14.33
N THR A 196 5.97 10.91 -13.76
CA THR A 196 4.73 11.06 -14.55
C THR A 196 4.78 12.31 -15.41
N ALA A 197 5.10 13.46 -14.81
CA ALA A 197 5.22 14.74 -15.54
C ALA A 197 6.28 14.67 -16.63
N TRP A 198 7.44 14.13 -16.33
CA TRP A 198 8.52 13.91 -17.31
C TRP A 198 8.04 13.09 -18.50
N CYS A 199 7.33 11.98 -18.25
CA CYS A 199 6.85 11.11 -19.32
C CYS A 199 5.72 11.74 -20.14
N VAL A 200 4.89 12.59 -19.53
CA VAL A 200 3.92 13.41 -20.29
C VAL A 200 4.65 14.35 -21.24
N ILE A 201 5.69 15.06 -20.80
CA ILE A 201 6.50 15.92 -21.64
C ILE A 201 7.12 15.13 -22.80
N GLN A 202 7.70 13.95 -22.51
CA GLN A 202 8.29 13.10 -23.54
C GLN A 202 7.25 12.56 -24.53
N ALA A 203 6.07 12.20 -24.07
CA ALA A 203 4.98 11.74 -24.92
C ALA A 203 4.54 12.81 -25.91
N VAL A 204 4.42 14.07 -25.44
CA VAL A 204 4.04 15.22 -26.29
C VAL A 204 5.17 15.57 -27.25
N THR A 205 6.42 15.66 -26.76
CA THR A 205 7.57 16.08 -27.56
C THR A 205 7.92 15.07 -28.66
N HIS A 206 7.93 13.79 -28.34
CA HIS A 206 8.31 12.73 -29.29
C HIS A 206 7.12 12.10 -30.00
N ARG A 207 5.88 12.45 -29.64
CA ARG A 207 4.64 11.84 -30.14
C ARG A 207 4.68 10.30 -30.07
N ASP A 208 5.35 9.75 -29.04
CA ASP A 208 5.45 8.30 -28.82
C ASP A 208 4.41 7.84 -27.81
N LEU A 209 3.49 7.00 -28.27
CA LEU A 209 2.39 6.46 -27.49
C LEU A 209 2.87 5.60 -26.28
N ALA A 210 4.08 5.03 -26.33
CA ALA A 210 4.63 4.28 -25.23
C ALA A 210 4.90 5.16 -24.00
N TYR A 211 5.37 6.39 -24.20
CA TYR A 211 5.52 7.34 -23.10
C TYR A 211 4.18 7.81 -22.53
N ALA A 212 3.15 7.94 -23.36
CA ALA A 212 1.80 8.27 -22.90
C ALA A 212 1.21 7.15 -22.03
N TRP A 213 1.32 5.89 -22.45
CA TRP A 213 0.89 4.74 -21.66
C TRP A 213 1.68 4.59 -20.37
N TYR A 214 2.99 4.86 -20.41
CA TYR A 214 3.80 4.86 -19.20
C TYR A 214 3.37 5.98 -18.23
N ALA A 215 3.13 7.19 -18.71
CA ALA A 215 2.64 8.29 -17.87
C ALA A 215 1.30 7.93 -17.19
N LEU A 216 0.38 7.32 -17.96
CA LEU A 216 -0.89 6.84 -17.42
C LEU A 216 -0.68 5.74 -16.36
N TYR A 217 0.21 4.78 -16.62
CA TYR A 217 0.57 3.74 -15.66
C TYR A 217 1.16 4.33 -14.37
N ALA A 218 2.11 5.26 -14.48
CA ALA A 218 2.74 5.90 -13.33
C ALA A 218 1.73 6.73 -12.52
N LEU A 219 0.81 7.42 -13.18
CA LEU A 219 -0.29 8.15 -12.53
C LEU A 219 -1.23 7.18 -11.80
N MET A 220 -1.67 6.11 -12.45
CA MET A 220 -2.54 5.11 -11.84
C MET A 220 -1.85 4.40 -10.67
N MET A 221 -0.55 4.11 -10.77
CA MET A 221 0.26 3.61 -9.66
C MET A 221 0.25 4.58 -8.49
N THR A 222 0.45 5.88 -8.75
CA THR A 222 0.42 6.93 -7.72
C THR A 222 -0.92 6.97 -6.99
N VAL A 223 -2.03 6.96 -7.72
CA VAL A 223 -3.38 7.00 -7.13
C VAL A 223 -3.70 5.69 -6.39
N THR A 224 -3.30 4.54 -6.92
CA THR A 224 -3.45 3.24 -6.25
C THR A 224 -2.65 3.18 -4.95
N MET A 225 -1.41 3.68 -4.95
CA MET A 225 -0.61 3.76 -3.72
C MET A 225 -1.19 4.75 -2.71
N ALA A 226 -1.79 5.86 -3.16
CA ALA A 226 -2.49 6.78 -2.27
C ALA A 226 -3.65 6.08 -1.55
N ALA A 227 -4.43 5.25 -2.24
CA ALA A 227 -5.46 4.42 -1.63
C ALA A 227 -4.86 3.42 -0.64
N ALA A 228 -3.91 2.59 -1.08
CA ALA A 228 -3.33 1.50 -0.29
C ALA A 228 -2.61 1.99 0.99
N THR A 229 -2.00 3.18 0.97
CA THR A 229 -1.31 3.78 2.12
C THR A 229 -2.23 4.59 3.03
N GLY A 230 -3.51 4.77 2.68
CA GLY A 230 -4.49 5.57 3.41
C GLY A 230 -4.37 7.09 3.16
N LEU A 231 -3.35 7.56 2.43
CA LEU A 231 -3.21 8.98 2.09
C LEU A 231 -4.37 9.47 1.20
N GLY A 232 -4.92 8.60 0.36
CA GLY A 232 -6.09 8.90 -0.45
C GLY A 232 -7.30 9.24 0.42
N THR A 233 -7.61 8.41 1.41
CA THR A 233 -8.70 8.63 2.37
C THR A 233 -8.47 9.90 3.19
N GLN A 234 -7.23 10.16 3.59
CA GLN A 234 -6.90 11.33 4.38
C GLN A 234 -6.97 12.65 3.60
N LEU A 235 -6.46 12.69 2.35
CA LEU A 235 -6.19 13.93 1.62
C LEU A 235 -7.10 14.16 0.41
N LEU A 236 -7.49 13.09 -0.32
CA LEU A 236 -8.15 13.23 -1.61
C LEU A 236 -9.66 13.03 -1.53
N TRP A 237 -10.13 12.04 -0.76
CA TRP A 237 -11.56 11.68 -0.68
C TRP A 237 -12.06 11.48 0.75
N ASN A 238 -11.57 12.31 1.68
CA ASN A 238 -11.88 12.25 3.10
C ASN A 238 -13.37 12.42 3.45
N ARG A 239 -14.19 12.91 2.51
CA ARG A 239 -15.65 13.07 2.65
C ARG A 239 -16.46 11.99 1.95
N SER A 240 -15.81 11.03 1.32
CA SER A 240 -16.45 10.01 0.46
C SER A 240 -16.09 8.60 0.92
N PRO A 241 -16.63 8.13 2.07
CA PRO A 241 -16.26 6.83 2.63
C PRO A 241 -16.60 5.68 1.67
N GLY A 242 -17.72 5.74 0.95
CA GLY A 242 -18.05 4.71 -0.05
C GLY A 242 -17.04 4.61 -1.19
N TRP A 243 -16.41 5.73 -1.59
CA TRP A 243 -15.30 5.69 -2.54
C TRP A 243 -14.00 5.23 -1.88
N ALA A 244 -13.72 5.65 -0.64
CA ALA A 244 -12.53 5.23 0.09
C ALA A 244 -12.44 3.70 0.17
N ASP A 245 -13.54 3.04 0.52
CA ASP A 245 -13.69 1.59 0.54
C ASP A 245 -13.57 0.97 -0.87
N ALA A 246 -14.36 1.43 -1.84
CA ALA A 246 -14.34 0.89 -3.21
C ALA A 246 -12.99 1.07 -3.91
N ALA A 247 -12.26 2.17 -3.65
CA ALA A 247 -10.99 2.50 -4.28
C ALA A 247 -9.91 1.44 -4.01
N GLN A 248 -9.97 0.76 -2.86
CA GLN A 248 -9.04 -0.31 -2.49
C GLN A 248 -9.11 -1.52 -3.45
N GLY A 249 -10.27 -1.80 -4.03
CA GLY A 249 -10.45 -2.85 -5.03
C GLY A 249 -10.38 -2.31 -6.47
N VAL A 250 -11.06 -1.20 -6.75
CA VAL A 250 -11.18 -0.64 -8.11
C VAL A 250 -9.81 -0.20 -8.67
N LEU A 251 -9.03 0.56 -7.90
CA LEU A 251 -7.78 1.15 -8.41
C LEU A 251 -6.70 0.11 -8.76
N PRO A 252 -6.45 -0.95 -7.98
CA PRO A 252 -5.55 -2.01 -8.40
C PRO A 252 -6.00 -2.72 -9.67
N ILE A 253 -7.31 -2.93 -9.88
CA ILE A 253 -7.85 -3.56 -11.10
C ILE A 253 -7.61 -2.64 -12.30
N VAL A 254 -7.88 -1.33 -12.18
CA VAL A 254 -7.56 -0.34 -13.22
C VAL A 254 -6.07 -0.35 -13.52
N LEU A 255 -5.24 -0.35 -12.49
CA LEU A 255 -3.78 -0.38 -12.63
C LEU A 255 -3.30 -1.61 -13.40
N THR A 256 -3.84 -2.81 -13.11
CA THR A 256 -3.49 -4.04 -13.84
C THR A 256 -3.91 -3.98 -15.30
N GLY A 257 -5.08 -3.41 -15.60
CA GLY A 257 -5.54 -3.17 -16.96
C GLY A 257 -4.62 -2.21 -17.73
N VAL A 258 -4.31 -1.05 -17.14
CA VAL A 258 -3.41 -0.04 -17.72
C VAL A 258 -1.99 -0.60 -17.88
N ASN A 259 -1.50 -1.35 -16.88
CA ASN A 259 -0.19 -2.01 -16.95
C ASN A 259 -0.10 -2.97 -18.15
N THR A 260 -1.12 -3.79 -18.35
CA THR A 260 -1.16 -4.75 -19.47
C THR A 260 -1.12 -4.02 -20.81
N LEU A 261 -1.88 -2.94 -20.94
CA LEU A 261 -1.89 -2.11 -22.15
C LEU A 261 -0.55 -1.37 -22.35
N PHE A 262 0.08 -0.90 -21.27
CA PHE A 262 1.41 -0.32 -21.33
C PHE A 262 2.46 -1.32 -21.82
N LEU A 263 2.51 -2.53 -21.22
CA LEU A 263 3.47 -3.57 -21.62
C LEU A 263 3.30 -4.01 -23.07
N ARG A 264 2.07 -4.06 -23.57
CA ARG A 264 1.76 -4.32 -24.97
C ARG A 264 2.50 -3.36 -25.90
N HIS A 265 2.48 -2.05 -25.58
CA HIS A 265 3.17 -1.03 -26.33
C HIS A 265 4.68 -0.99 -26.08
N LEU A 266 5.11 -1.25 -24.84
CA LEU A 266 6.52 -1.27 -24.47
C LEU A 266 7.29 -2.39 -25.20
N CYS A 267 6.74 -3.61 -25.24
CA CYS A 267 7.34 -4.77 -25.87
C CYS A 267 7.03 -4.90 -27.37
N ASP A 268 6.32 -3.92 -27.97
CA ASP A 268 5.94 -3.91 -29.39
C ASP A 268 5.26 -5.22 -29.85
N LEU A 269 4.30 -5.70 -29.02
CA LEU A 269 3.70 -7.02 -29.21
C LEU A 269 2.94 -7.14 -30.53
N GLY A 270 2.32 -6.05 -31.00
CA GLY A 270 1.56 -6.06 -32.24
C GLY A 270 2.39 -6.41 -33.48
N ALA A 271 3.65 -5.95 -33.53
CA ALA A 271 4.57 -6.28 -34.62
C ALA A 271 5.24 -7.66 -34.45
N ARG A 272 5.53 -8.03 -33.19
CA ARG A 272 6.33 -9.24 -32.90
C ARG A 272 5.50 -10.50 -32.66
N PHE A 273 4.30 -10.34 -32.00
CA PHE A 273 3.45 -11.44 -31.53
C PHE A 273 1.95 -11.12 -31.62
N PRO A 274 1.36 -11.07 -32.81
CA PRO A 274 -0.01 -10.56 -32.99
C PRO A 274 -1.09 -11.37 -32.25
N ALA A 275 -0.89 -12.65 -31.98
CA ALA A 275 -1.81 -13.45 -31.17
C ALA A 275 -1.76 -13.08 -29.68
N VAL A 276 -0.54 -12.88 -29.15
CA VAL A 276 -0.30 -12.46 -27.76
C VAL A 276 -0.76 -11.00 -27.56
N ASP A 277 -0.59 -10.16 -28.56
CA ASP A 277 -1.07 -8.77 -28.56
C ASP A 277 -2.59 -8.70 -28.40
N ARG A 278 -3.35 -9.51 -29.15
CA ARG A 278 -4.82 -9.58 -29.03
C ARG A 278 -5.25 -10.10 -27.66
N LEU A 279 -4.54 -11.10 -27.12
CA LEU A 279 -4.81 -11.59 -25.75
C LEU A 279 -4.57 -10.51 -24.71
N ALA A 280 -3.43 -9.81 -24.79
CA ALA A 280 -3.08 -8.73 -23.86
C ALA A 280 -4.08 -7.56 -23.96
N LEU A 281 -4.52 -7.21 -25.19
CA LEU A 281 -5.55 -6.20 -25.40
C LEU A 281 -6.88 -6.62 -24.75
N GLY A 282 -7.33 -7.85 -25.01
CA GLY A 282 -8.56 -8.38 -24.42
C GLY A 282 -8.50 -8.42 -22.90
N ALA A 283 -7.40 -8.90 -22.32
CA ALA A 283 -7.20 -8.94 -20.87
C ALA A 283 -7.18 -7.53 -20.25
N GLY A 284 -6.49 -6.58 -20.88
CA GLY A 284 -6.47 -5.18 -20.42
C GLY A 284 -7.85 -4.53 -20.42
N ILE A 285 -8.61 -4.69 -21.50
CA ILE A 285 -9.99 -4.17 -21.62
C ILE A 285 -10.90 -4.86 -20.59
N LEU A 286 -10.81 -6.18 -20.44
CA LEU A 286 -11.62 -6.94 -19.49
C LEU A 286 -11.39 -6.46 -18.05
N ASN A 287 -10.15 -6.20 -17.65
CA ASN A 287 -9.83 -5.63 -16.35
C ASN A 287 -10.47 -4.24 -16.17
N LEU A 288 -10.39 -3.36 -17.18
CA LEU A 288 -11.01 -2.04 -17.09
C LEU A 288 -12.54 -2.12 -16.99
N LEU A 289 -13.18 -3.01 -17.74
CA LEU A 289 -14.63 -3.26 -17.64
C LEU A 289 -15.00 -3.84 -16.27
N PHE A 290 -14.20 -4.77 -15.75
CA PHE A 290 -14.41 -5.31 -14.41
C PHE A 290 -14.28 -4.23 -13.33
N ALA A 291 -13.29 -3.35 -13.42
CA ALA A 291 -13.14 -2.23 -12.49
C ALA A 291 -14.40 -1.34 -12.44
N MET A 292 -15.05 -1.14 -13.58
CA MET A 292 -16.29 -0.34 -13.65
C MET A 292 -17.46 -0.98 -12.89
N VAL A 293 -17.55 -2.30 -12.89
CA VAL A 293 -18.68 -3.02 -12.24
C VAL A 293 -18.35 -3.51 -10.82
N TYR A 294 -17.09 -3.48 -10.44
CA TYR A 294 -16.58 -4.00 -9.16
C TYR A 294 -17.40 -3.57 -7.93
N PRO A 295 -17.81 -2.28 -7.76
CA PRO A 295 -18.51 -1.84 -6.56
C PRO A 295 -19.92 -2.47 -6.38
N TRP A 296 -20.47 -3.03 -7.44
CA TRP A 296 -21.82 -3.64 -7.42
C TRP A 296 -21.78 -5.17 -7.40
N VAL A 297 -20.59 -5.77 -7.47
CA VAL A 297 -20.42 -7.23 -7.43
C VAL A 297 -20.44 -7.72 -5.97
N PRO A 298 -21.14 -8.84 -5.67
CA PRO A 298 -21.09 -9.42 -4.33
C PRO A 298 -19.66 -9.73 -3.87
N VAL A 299 -19.34 -9.41 -2.62
CA VAL A 299 -17.96 -9.44 -2.05
C VAL A 299 -17.21 -10.75 -2.35
N PRO A 300 -17.78 -11.97 -2.14
CA PRO A 300 -17.02 -13.20 -2.41
C PRO A 300 -16.63 -13.36 -3.88
N VAL A 301 -17.52 -12.91 -4.80
CA VAL A 301 -17.25 -12.96 -6.25
C VAL A 301 -16.24 -11.88 -6.64
N ALA A 302 -16.38 -10.67 -6.09
CA ALA A 302 -15.46 -9.57 -6.31
C ALA A 302 -14.03 -9.96 -5.91
N ASN A 303 -13.84 -10.57 -4.74
CA ASN A 303 -12.55 -11.03 -4.25
C ASN A 303 -11.92 -12.13 -5.11
N ALA A 304 -12.75 -13.09 -5.57
CA ALA A 304 -12.27 -14.14 -6.48
C ALA A 304 -11.81 -13.55 -7.84
N LEU A 305 -12.62 -12.66 -8.42
CA LEU A 305 -12.29 -11.99 -9.67
C LEU A 305 -11.09 -11.04 -9.52
N PHE A 306 -10.97 -10.35 -8.39
CA PHE A 306 -9.80 -9.53 -8.05
C PHE A 306 -8.52 -10.38 -8.03
N ALA A 307 -8.55 -11.53 -7.35
CA ALA A 307 -7.41 -12.45 -7.31
C ALA A 307 -7.05 -12.96 -8.71
N VAL A 308 -8.04 -13.34 -9.52
CA VAL A 308 -7.81 -13.76 -10.92
C VAL A 308 -7.22 -12.61 -11.75
N SER A 309 -7.74 -11.39 -11.61
CA SER A 309 -7.21 -10.19 -12.28
C SER A 309 -5.74 -9.97 -11.93
N LEU A 310 -5.40 -9.99 -10.65
CA LEU A 310 -4.03 -9.78 -10.17
C LEU A 310 -3.08 -10.90 -10.64
N LEU A 311 -3.46 -12.17 -10.48
CA LEU A 311 -2.65 -13.30 -10.90
C LEU A 311 -2.44 -13.33 -12.42
N SER A 312 -3.47 -13.03 -13.20
CA SER A 312 -3.36 -12.95 -14.67
C SER A 312 -2.42 -11.82 -15.10
N ALA A 313 -2.52 -10.65 -14.44
CA ALA A 313 -1.62 -9.52 -14.72
C ALA A 313 -0.16 -9.83 -14.38
N ILE A 314 0.10 -10.50 -13.25
CA ILE A 314 1.43 -10.98 -12.86
C ILE A 314 1.94 -11.99 -13.91
N GLY A 315 1.15 -13.01 -14.21
CA GLY A 315 1.51 -14.04 -15.19
C GLY A 315 1.81 -13.46 -16.56
N LEU A 316 0.99 -12.54 -17.05
CA LEU A 316 1.22 -11.82 -18.30
C LEU A 316 2.49 -10.97 -18.23
N THR A 317 2.68 -10.18 -17.17
CA THR A 317 3.86 -9.31 -17.03
C THR A 317 5.15 -10.11 -17.09
N TYR A 318 5.29 -11.14 -16.24
CA TYR A 318 6.50 -11.95 -16.21
C TYR A 318 6.63 -12.87 -17.46
N GLY A 319 5.52 -13.39 -17.98
CA GLY A 319 5.50 -14.19 -19.19
C GLY A 319 5.94 -13.41 -20.43
N LEU A 320 5.39 -12.20 -20.63
CA LEU A 320 5.74 -11.32 -21.74
C LEU A 320 7.20 -10.85 -21.65
N ALA A 321 7.60 -10.39 -20.47
CA ALA A 321 8.97 -9.93 -20.23
C ALA A 321 9.98 -11.06 -20.40
N GLY A 322 9.69 -12.26 -19.89
CA GLY A 322 10.54 -13.44 -20.06
C GLY A 322 10.64 -13.92 -21.50
N LEU A 323 9.53 -13.86 -22.25
CA LEU A 323 9.52 -14.19 -23.68
C LEU A 323 10.36 -13.21 -24.50
N ALA A 324 10.22 -11.90 -24.23
CA ALA A 324 11.02 -10.86 -24.86
C ALA A 324 12.52 -11.07 -24.55
N TRP A 325 12.85 -11.27 -23.26
CA TRP A 325 14.24 -11.47 -22.86
C TRP A 325 14.89 -12.72 -23.46
N ARG A 326 14.19 -13.86 -23.48
CA ARG A 326 14.69 -15.10 -24.11
C ARG A 326 14.96 -14.96 -25.61
N ARG A 327 14.33 -13.99 -26.26
CA ARG A 327 14.57 -13.66 -27.68
C ARG A 327 15.62 -12.57 -27.89
N GLY A 328 16.36 -12.21 -26.83
CA GLY A 328 17.45 -11.24 -26.91
C GLY A 328 17.01 -9.78 -26.85
N ASP A 329 15.74 -9.49 -26.51
CA ASP A 329 15.27 -8.11 -26.32
C ASP A 329 15.66 -7.58 -24.92
N PRO A 330 16.53 -6.55 -24.85
CA PRO A 330 16.96 -6.00 -23.56
C PRO A 330 15.80 -5.37 -22.76
N VAL A 331 14.72 -4.96 -23.43
CA VAL A 331 13.51 -4.41 -22.78
C VAL A 331 12.92 -5.43 -21.81
N GLY A 332 12.85 -6.72 -22.20
CA GLY A 332 12.35 -7.78 -21.33
C GLY A 332 13.14 -7.92 -20.02
N GLY A 333 14.46 -7.83 -20.07
CA GLY A 333 15.33 -7.86 -18.88
C GLY A 333 15.08 -6.66 -17.94
N TRP A 334 14.94 -5.47 -18.49
CA TRP A 334 14.60 -4.27 -17.70
C TRP A 334 13.22 -4.36 -17.04
N VAL A 335 12.22 -4.92 -17.75
CA VAL A 335 10.88 -5.14 -17.19
C VAL A 335 10.95 -6.15 -16.04
N LEU A 336 11.63 -7.29 -16.20
CA LEU A 336 11.80 -8.27 -15.13
C LEU A 336 12.46 -7.66 -13.90
N LEU A 337 13.52 -6.87 -14.09
CA LEU A 337 14.21 -6.19 -13.00
C LEU A 337 13.30 -5.18 -12.29
N ALA A 338 12.52 -4.41 -13.05
CA ALA A 338 11.62 -3.41 -12.51
C ALA A 338 10.49 -4.01 -11.67
N TYR A 339 9.91 -5.13 -12.10
CA TYR A 339 8.81 -5.78 -11.39
C TYR A 339 9.26 -6.74 -10.29
N ALA A 340 10.55 -7.11 -10.19
CA ALA A 340 11.05 -7.99 -9.15
C ALA A 340 10.73 -7.50 -7.71
N PRO A 341 10.92 -6.21 -7.35
CA PRO A 341 10.53 -5.71 -6.03
C PRO A 341 9.03 -5.81 -5.77
N LEU A 342 8.18 -5.52 -6.77
CA LEU A 342 6.72 -5.64 -6.66
C LEU A 342 6.28 -7.09 -6.47
N GLY A 343 6.88 -8.03 -7.19
CA GLY A 343 6.63 -9.47 -7.01
C GLY A 343 6.99 -9.94 -5.61
N LEU A 344 8.11 -9.47 -5.07
CA LEU A 344 8.52 -9.78 -3.71
C LEU A 344 7.50 -9.25 -2.68
N THR A 345 7.00 -8.02 -2.84
CA THR A 345 6.01 -7.46 -1.92
C THR A 345 4.69 -8.22 -1.95
N ILE A 346 4.25 -8.71 -3.11
CA ILE A 346 3.05 -9.55 -3.22
C ILE A 346 3.25 -10.86 -2.43
N VAL A 347 4.42 -11.50 -2.54
CA VAL A 347 4.75 -12.70 -1.75
C VAL A 347 4.71 -12.37 -0.26
N LEU A 348 5.30 -11.26 0.17
CA LEU A 348 5.28 -10.82 1.57
C LEU A 348 3.85 -10.57 2.08
N VAL A 349 2.99 -9.96 1.26
CA VAL A 349 1.56 -9.78 1.60
C VAL A 349 0.86 -11.12 1.77
N VAL A 350 1.08 -12.08 0.87
CA VAL A 350 0.49 -13.41 0.95
C VAL A 350 0.97 -14.14 2.21
N VAL A 351 2.28 -14.18 2.46
CA VAL A 351 2.88 -14.82 3.65
C VAL A 351 2.32 -14.24 4.94
N ARG A 352 2.07 -12.93 4.95
CA ARG A 352 1.44 -12.22 6.07
C ARG A 352 -0.03 -12.60 6.25
N LEU A 353 -0.81 -12.72 5.17
CA LEU A 353 -2.22 -13.13 5.24
C LEU A 353 -2.37 -14.52 5.87
N TYR A 354 -1.39 -15.40 5.66
CA TYR A 354 -1.31 -16.70 6.32
C TYR A 354 -0.74 -16.65 7.75
N GLY A 355 -0.40 -15.46 8.29
CA GLY A 355 0.09 -15.29 9.66
C GLY A 355 1.53 -15.73 9.90
N TRP A 356 2.32 -15.99 8.85
CA TRP A 356 3.72 -16.43 8.96
C TRP A 356 4.69 -15.28 9.29
N ILE A 357 4.28 -14.04 9.04
CA ILE A 357 5.05 -12.83 9.37
C ILE A 357 4.15 -11.86 10.13
N THR A 358 4.69 -11.25 11.18
CA THR A 358 4.00 -10.22 11.96
C THR A 358 3.75 -8.96 11.11
N ALA A 359 2.58 -8.37 11.29
CA ALA A 359 2.25 -7.12 10.64
C ALA A 359 3.10 -5.98 11.23
N SER A 360 3.97 -5.41 10.43
CA SER A 360 4.73 -4.21 10.75
C SER A 360 4.41 -3.09 9.75
N TRP A 361 4.66 -1.84 10.11
CA TRP A 361 4.58 -0.71 9.18
C TRP A 361 5.38 -0.98 7.88
N LEU A 362 6.54 -1.63 8.00
CA LEU A 362 7.39 -1.99 6.88
C LEU A 362 6.67 -2.88 5.86
N THR A 363 5.82 -3.80 6.31
CA THR A 363 5.08 -4.70 5.40
C THR A 363 3.93 -4.01 4.67
N PHE A 364 3.38 -2.91 5.21
CA PHE A 364 2.35 -2.12 4.53
C PHE A 364 2.96 -1.14 3.53
N ASP A 365 4.01 -0.45 3.91
CA ASP A 365 4.63 0.56 3.07
C ASP A 365 5.65 -0.04 2.07
N ALA A 366 5.98 -1.34 2.19
CA ALA A 366 6.86 -2.05 1.27
C ALA A 366 6.37 -2.01 -0.19
N SER A 367 5.06 -2.05 -0.42
CA SER A 367 4.48 -1.93 -1.76
C SER A 367 4.70 -0.53 -2.35
N ALA A 368 4.60 0.52 -1.54
CA ALA A 368 4.88 1.88 -1.96
C ALA A 368 6.37 2.06 -2.28
N ALA A 369 7.27 1.53 -1.44
CA ALA A 369 8.71 1.54 -1.69
C ALA A 369 9.08 0.74 -2.96
N ALA A 370 8.49 -0.44 -3.16
CA ALA A 370 8.69 -1.25 -4.36
C ALA A 370 8.23 -0.53 -5.63
N SER A 371 7.11 0.21 -5.55
CA SER A 371 6.60 1.03 -6.65
C SER A 371 7.54 2.18 -6.99
N ALA A 372 8.11 2.83 -5.96
CA ALA A 372 9.11 3.89 -6.14
C ALA A 372 10.39 3.40 -6.82
N LEU A 373 10.74 2.12 -6.68
CA LEU A 373 11.86 1.49 -7.38
C LEU A 373 11.47 1.02 -8.79
N ALA A 374 10.30 0.43 -8.95
CA ALA A 374 9.84 -0.15 -10.21
C ALA A 374 9.69 0.92 -11.31
N VAL A 375 9.08 2.07 -10.97
CA VAL A 375 8.79 3.11 -11.93
C VAL A 375 10.06 3.70 -12.57
N PRO A 376 11.11 4.12 -11.84
CA PRO A 376 12.37 4.56 -12.45
C PRO A 376 13.07 3.49 -13.30
N LEU A 377 13.00 2.22 -12.88
CA LEU A 377 13.61 1.12 -13.64
C LEU A 377 12.92 0.90 -14.98
N LEU A 378 11.60 1.09 -15.05
CA LEU A 378 10.85 1.03 -16.29
C LEU A 378 11.21 2.17 -17.28
N LEU A 379 11.70 3.31 -16.79
CA LEU A 379 12.30 4.33 -17.66
C LEU A 379 13.56 3.81 -18.37
N GLY A 380 14.32 2.95 -17.70
CA GLY A 380 15.44 2.24 -18.33
C GLY A 380 14.99 1.37 -19.51
N ALA A 381 13.86 0.67 -19.37
CA ALA A 381 13.25 -0.11 -20.45
C ALA A 381 12.82 0.77 -21.62
N LEU A 382 12.17 1.91 -21.36
CA LEU A 382 11.80 2.89 -22.40
C LEU A 382 13.02 3.48 -23.10
N GLY A 383 14.08 3.81 -22.34
CA GLY A 383 15.33 4.31 -22.90
C GLY A 383 16.05 3.27 -23.78
N ALA A 384 16.01 1.99 -23.38
CA ALA A 384 16.54 0.89 -24.20
C ALA A 384 15.78 0.77 -25.53
N ARG A 385 14.44 0.78 -25.48
CA ARG A 385 13.58 0.76 -26.67
C ARG A 385 13.83 1.93 -27.61
N SER A 386 13.95 3.14 -27.05
CA SER A 386 14.20 4.35 -27.85
C SER A 386 15.54 4.26 -28.60
N ARG A 387 16.61 3.78 -27.94
CA ARG A 387 17.93 3.58 -28.57
C ARG A 387 17.89 2.55 -29.70
N GLU A 388 17.16 1.47 -29.52
CA GLU A 388 17.00 0.44 -30.57
C GLU A 388 16.32 1.00 -31.81
N ARG A 389 15.22 1.76 -31.66
CA ARG A 389 14.51 2.42 -32.77
C ARG A 389 15.39 3.42 -33.50
N HIS A 390 16.13 4.28 -32.80
CA HIS A 390 17.06 5.23 -33.44
C HIS A 390 18.22 4.52 -34.16
N GLY A 391 18.74 3.43 -33.60
CA GLY A 391 19.80 2.63 -34.25
C GLY A 391 19.36 1.98 -35.55
N VAL A 392 18.12 1.47 -35.62
CA VAL A 392 17.53 0.91 -36.83
C VAL A 392 17.32 2.01 -37.89
N GLN A 393 16.77 3.16 -37.49
CA GLN A 393 16.51 4.27 -38.42
C GLN A 393 17.79 4.84 -39.02
N THR A 394 18.87 4.93 -38.23
CA THR A 394 20.18 5.37 -38.71
C THR A 394 20.79 4.38 -39.71
N ARG A 395 20.59 3.06 -39.49
CA ARG A 395 21.05 2.01 -40.43
C ARG A 395 20.26 2.05 -41.76
N VAL A 396 18.94 2.21 -41.69
CA VAL A 396 18.10 2.33 -42.90
C VAL A 396 18.50 3.57 -43.73
N ASN A 397 18.68 4.71 -43.08
CA ASN A 397 19.10 5.94 -43.76
C ASN A 397 20.50 5.82 -44.40
N LYS A 398 21.41 5.03 -43.84
CA LYS A 398 22.72 4.76 -44.44
C LYS A 398 22.69 3.77 -45.60
N LEU A 399 21.66 2.94 -45.70
CA LEU A 399 21.48 1.99 -46.81
C LEU A 399 20.72 2.63 -47.99
N THR A 400 20.06 3.75 -47.79
CA THR A 400 19.29 4.50 -48.79
C THR A 400 20.05 5.69 -49.34
N GLN A 401 21.25 5.98 -48.85
CA GLN A 401 22.26 6.90 -49.43
C GLN A 401 23.35 6.12 -50.16
#